data_c97163c21687a28983c05bf2af546ff2
#
_entry.id   c97163c21687a28983c05bf2af546ff2
#
_cell.length_a   1.000
_cell.length_b   1.000
_cell.length_c   1.000
_cell.angle_alpha   90.00
_cell.angle_beta   90.00
_cell.angle_gamma   90.00
#
_symmetry.space_group_name_H-M   'P 1'
#
loop_
_entity.id
_entity.type
_entity.pdbx_description
1 polymer ?
#
loop_
_entity_poly.entity_id
_entity_poly.type
_entity_poly.pdbx_seq_one_letter_code
_entity_poly.pdbx_strand_id
1 'polypeptide(L)'
;SPLFLAYLEDENGINTASGIGHDIVAILDGDESNPYILNEYYETNNDDYTSGFVRFPFRDLTPGLHTILFKAWDVYNNLITAEIQFNAICSDDGLRVERVLNYPNPFVSYTEFWFNHNMPFEPLDVQVQILTVAGKLVKTINQQVTTEGFLCREIIWDGRDDFGDKIGKGVYVYKLKVRSTTTGKSVEKYEKLVIL
;
A
#
# COMPACT_ATOMS: atom_id res chain seq x y z
N SER A 1 -8.74 2.59 -1.54
CA SER A 1 -8.93 2.45 -3.00
C SER A 1 -8.43 1.08 -3.42
N PRO A 2 -9.22 0.26 -4.11
CA PRO A 2 -8.76 -1.01 -4.65
C PRO A 2 -7.78 -0.78 -5.80
N LEU A 3 -6.72 -1.59 -5.85
CA LEU A 3 -5.77 -1.61 -6.94
C LEU A 3 -6.20 -2.65 -7.96
N PHE A 4 -6.40 -2.21 -9.19
CA PHE A 4 -6.53 -3.10 -10.34
C PHE A 4 -5.12 -3.47 -10.83
N LEU A 5 -4.84 -4.75 -10.92
CA LEU A 5 -3.60 -5.30 -11.44
C LEU A 5 -3.93 -6.27 -12.56
N ALA A 6 -3.43 -6.01 -13.76
CA ALA A 6 -3.52 -6.92 -14.90
C ALA A 6 -2.12 -7.25 -15.40
N TYR A 7 -1.82 -8.52 -15.54
CA TYR A 7 -0.63 -9.01 -16.22
C TYR A 7 -0.99 -9.37 -17.66
N LEU A 8 -0.20 -8.89 -18.61
CA LEU A 8 -0.37 -9.12 -20.02
C LEU A 8 0.87 -9.80 -20.58
N GLU A 9 0.65 -10.78 -21.43
CA GLU A 9 1.71 -11.48 -22.15
C GLU A 9 1.21 -11.82 -23.56
N ASP A 10 1.99 -11.49 -24.59
CA ASP A 10 1.72 -11.81 -25.98
C ASP A 10 3.03 -11.96 -26.76
N GLU A 11 3.17 -13.01 -27.58
CA GLU A 11 4.40 -13.31 -28.29
C GLU A 11 4.85 -12.21 -29.28
N ASN A 12 3.92 -11.37 -29.72
CA ASN A 12 4.17 -10.28 -30.67
C ASN A 12 4.34 -8.94 -29.97
N GLY A 13 3.99 -8.87 -28.66
CA GLY A 13 4.05 -7.68 -27.84
C GLY A 13 2.71 -6.94 -27.72
N ILE A 14 2.58 -6.21 -26.62
CA ILE A 14 1.37 -5.47 -26.28
C ILE A 14 1.36 -4.12 -26.99
N ASN A 15 0.24 -3.75 -27.59
CA ASN A 15 0.06 -2.45 -28.21
C ASN A 15 -0.16 -1.38 -27.10
N THR A 16 0.83 -0.55 -26.88
CA THR A 16 0.80 0.55 -25.90
C THR A 16 0.54 1.91 -26.53
N ALA A 17 0.50 1.98 -27.87
CA ALA A 17 0.24 3.24 -28.58
C ALA A 17 -1.23 3.62 -28.41
N SER A 18 -1.46 4.82 -27.88
CA SER A 18 -2.81 5.38 -27.81
C SER A 18 -3.35 5.64 -29.22
N GLY A 19 -4.54 5.13 -29.50
CA GLY A 19 -5.17 5.27 -30.79
C GLY A 19 -6.67 4.99 -30.75
N ILE A 20 -7.41 5.48 -31.72
CA ILE A 20 -8.86 5.31 -31.76
C ILE A 20 -9.21 3.82 -31.80
N GLY A 21 -9.78 3.33 -30.70
CA GLY A 21 -10.33 1.97 -30.60
C GLY A 21 -9.34 0.88 -30.22
N HIS A 22 -8.07 1.16 -29.96
CA HIS A 22 -7.04 0.16 -29.60
C HIS A 22 -6.33 0.48 -28.29
N ASP A 23 -6.93 1.31 -27.46
CA ASP A 23 -6.38 1.62 -26.13
C ASP A 23 -6.53 0.42 -25.18
N ILE A 24 -5.59 0.31 -24.25
CA ILE A 24 -5.76 -0.55 -23.08
C ILE A 24 -6.81 0.11 -22.19
N VAL A 25 -7.94 -0.55 -21.99
CA VAL A 25 -9.06 0.05 -21.25
C VAL A 25 -9.63 -0.87 -20.19
N ALA A 26 -10.14 -0.29 -19.12
CA ALA A 26 -11.02 -0.93 -18.17
C ALA A 26 -12.39 -0.26 -18.19
N ILE A 27 -13.44 -1.06 -18.39
CA ILE A 27 -14.84 -0.61 -18.39
C ILE A 27 -15.45 -1.09 -17.07
N LEU A 28 -15.81 -0.14 -16.22
CA LEU A 28 -16.43 -0.41 -14.93
C LEU A 28 -17.94 -0.49 -15.10
N ASP A 29 -18.55 -1.56 -14.57
CA ASP A 29 -20.02 -1.77 -14.54
C ASP A 29 -20.72 -1.59 -15.89
N GLY A 30 -20.01 -1.88 -16.98
CA GLY A 30 -20.54 -1.77 -18.33
C GLY A 30 -20.69 -0.34 -18.88
N ASP A 31 -20.12 0.67 -18.19
CA ASP A 31 -20.13 2.05 -18.70
C ASP A 31 -19.10 2.23 -19.82
N GLU A 32 -19.48 1.85 -21.04
CA GLU A 32 -18.66 2.01 -22.24
C GLU A 32 -18.49 3.49 -22.64
N SER A 33 -19.27 4.39 -22.09
CA SER A 33 -19.19 5.81 -22.40
C SER A 33 -18.02 6.52 -21.71
N ASN A 34 -17.55 5.95 -20.58
CA ASN A 34 -16.48 6.49 -19.75
C ASN A 34 -15.45 5.40 -19.38
N PRO A 35 -14.75 4.82 -20.36
CA PRO A 35 -13.75 3.82 -20.07
C PRO A 35 -12.52 4.46 -19.40
N TYR A 36 -11.89 3.74 -18.49
CA TYR A 36 -10.59 4.12 -17.97
C TYR A 36 -9.51 3.75 -18.99
N ILE A 37 -8.80 4.74 -19.52
CA ILE A 37 -7.68 4.53 -20.45
C ILE A 37 -6.43 4.23 -19.61
N LEU A 38 -5.81 3.09 -19.86
CA LEU A 38 -4.75 2.53 -19.01
C LEU A 38 -3.38 2.45 -19.70
N ASN A 39 -3.23 3.01 -20.91
CA ASN A 39 -1.96 2.98 -21.65
C ASN A 39 -0.80 3.58 -20.84
N GLU A 40 -1.02 4.69 -20.14
CA GLU A 40 0.00 5.34 -19.30
C GLU A 40 0.31 4.60 -17.99
N TYR A 41 -0.51 3.62 -17.64
CA TYR A 41 -0.35 2.77 -16.45
C TYR A 41 0.23 1.38 -16.78
N TYR A 42 0.56 1.15 -18.04
CA TYR A 42 1.22 -0.07 -18.47
C TYR A 42 2.73 0.07 -18.35
N GLU A 43 3.35 -0.89 -17.70
CA GLU A 43 4.80 -1.02 -17.55
C GLU A 43 5.25 -2.35 -18.14
N THR A 44 6.20 -2.32 -19.08
CA THR A 44 6.82 -3.55 -19.61
C THR A 44 7.74 -4.17 -18.56
N ASN A 45 7.88 -5.48 -18.59
CA ASN A 45 8.91 -6.15 -17.83
C ASN A 45 10.31 -5.75 -18.33
N ASN A 46 11.32 -5.81 -17.44
CA ASN A 46 12.68 -5.45 -17.81
C ASN A 46 13.18 -6.33 -18.96
N ASP A 47 13.65 -5.67 -20.04
CA ASP A 47 14.19 -6.30 -21.23
C ASP A 47 13.23 -7.25 -21.99
N ASP A 48 11.91 -7.13 -21.73
CA ASP A 48 10.90 -7.99 -22.34
C ASP A 48 9.68 -7.18 -22.83
N TYR A 49 9.61 -6.93 -24.13
CA TYR A 49 8.48 -6.21 -24.75
C TYR A 49 7.23 -7.08 -24.93
N THR A 50 7.35 -8.40 -24.72
CA THR A 50 6.25 -9.34 -24.89
C THR A 50 5.36 -9.43 -23.67
N SER A 51 5.83 -8.91 -22.51
CA SER A 51 5.08 -8.97 -21.28
C SER A 51 5.16 -7.69 -20.46
N GLY A 52 4.16 -7.48 -19.62
CA GLY A 52 4.09 -6.34 -18.72
C GLY A 52 2.84 -6.38 -17.85
N PHE A 53 2.65 -5.30 -17.11
CA PHE A 53 1.50 -5.20 -16.21
C PHE A 53 0.92 -3.79 -16.21
N VAL A 54 -0.37 -3.73 -15.91
CA VAL A 54 -1.11 -2.49 -15.63
C VAL A 54 -1.37 -2.41 -14.14
N ARG A 55 -1.07 -1.26 -13.54
CA ARG A 55 -1.43 -0.95 -12.15
C ARG A 55 -2.28 0.31 -12.12
N PHE A 56 -3.55 0.17 -11.77
CA PHE A 56 -4.47 1.30 -11.74
C PHE A 56 -5.28 1.35 -10.44
N PRO A 57 -5.20 2.44 -9.66
CA PRO A 57 -5.99 2.62 -8.44
C PRO A 57 -7.38 3.14 -8.80
N PHE A 58 -8.43 2.32 -8.65
CA PHE A 58 -9.81 2.81 -8.74
C PHE A 58 -10.14 3.69 -7.53
N ARG A 59 -10.69 4.86 -7.79
CA ARG A 59 -11.17 5.79 -6.76
C ARG A 59 -12.68 5.89 -6.80
N ASP A 60 -13.27 6.26 -5.68
CA ASP A 60 -14.69 6.61 -5.55
C ASP A 60 -15.68 5.50 -5.99
N LEU A 61 -15.28 4.23 -5.83
CA LEU A 61 -16.19 3.12 -6.05
C LEU A 61 -17.31 3.13 -4.99
N THR A 62 -18.54 2.95 -5.43
CA THR A 62 -19.67 2.78 -4.52
C THR A 62 -19.59 1.41 -3.82
N PRO A 63 -20.20 1.24 -2.61
CA PRO A 63 -20.28 -0.09 -2.02
C PRO A 63 -21.12 -1.02 -2.87
N GLY A 64 -20.68 -2.26 -3.03
CA GLY A 64 -21.45 -3.28 -3.74
C GLY A 64 -20.64 -4.09 -4.72
N LEU A 65 -21.35 -4.90 -5.49
CA LEU A 65 -20.76 -5.73 -6.53
C LEU A 65 -20.44 -4.86 -7.75
N HIS A 66 -19.22 -4.94 -8.21
CA HIS A 66 -18.73 -4.27 -9.42
C HIS A 66 -18.16 -5.30 -10.40
N THR A 67 -18.24 -4.96 -11.68
CA THR A 67 -17.66 -5.73 -12.77
C THR A 67 -16.69 -4.86 -13.55
N ILE A 68 -15.49 -5.36 -13.82
CA ILE A 68 -14.53 -4.73 -14.72
C ILE A 68 -14.38 -5.60 -15.95
N LEU A 69 -14.65 -5.04 -17.11
CA LEU A 69 -14.28 -5.61 -18.40
C LEU A 69 -12.98 -4.92 -18.86
N PHE A 70 -11.89 -5.67 -18.85
CA PHE A 70 -10.59 -5.23 -19.33
C PHE A 70 -10.41 -5.60 -20.81
N LYS A 71 -9.89 -4.66 -21.60
CA LYS A 71 -9.58 -4.85 -23.03
C LYS A 71 -8.16 -4.38 -23.29
N ALA A 72 -7.38 -5.19 -24.02
CA ALA A 72 -6.06 -4.83 -24.52
C ALA A 72 -5.86 -5.39 -25.93
N TRP A 73 -4.86 -4.89 -26.63
CA TRP A 73 -4.56 -5.26 -28.01
C TRP A 73 -3.09 -5.63 -28.14
N ASP A 74 -2.80 -6.61 -29.02
CA ASP A 74 -1.43 -6.83 -29.46
C ASP A 74 -1.04 -5.86 -30.59
N VAL A 75 0.22 -5.91 -31.02
CA VAL A 75 0.72 -5.05 -32.10
C VAL A 75 0.12 -5.40 -33.48
N TYR A 76 -0.54 -6.54 -33.63
CA TYR A 76 -1.26 -6.95 -34.84
C TYR A 76 -2.76 -6.65 -34.79
N ASN A 77 -3.21 -5.92 -33.76
CA ASN A 77 -4.61 -5.54 -33.52
C ASN A 77 -5.53 -6.72 -33.17
N ASN A 78 -5.01 -7.78 -32.56
CA ASN A 78 -5.85 -8.79 -31.96
C ASN A 78 -6.30 -8.32 -30.58
N LEU A 79 -7.60 -8.42 -30.32
CA LEU A 79 -8.21 -8.04 -29.05
C LEU A 79 -8.13 -9.18 -28.05
N ILE A 80 -7.64 -8.87 -26.85
CA ILE A 80 -7.80 -9.72 -25.66
C ILE A 80 -8.77 -9.06 -24.68
N THR A 81 -9.63 -9.84 -24.06
CA THR A 81 -10.58 -9.37 -23.03
C THR A 81 -10.52 -10.25 -21.80
N ALA A 82 -10.65 -9.62 -20.65
CA ALA A 82 -10.81 -10.31 -19.37
C ALA A 82 -11.91 -9.62 -18.54
N GLU A 83 -12.73 -10.40 -17.86
CA GLU A 83 -13.77 -9.88 -16.97
C GLU A 83 -13.54 -10.36 -15.55
N ILE A 84 -13.62 -9.45 -14.59
CA ILE A 84 -13.58 -9.77 -13.18
C ILE A 84 -14.76 -9.14 -12.45
N GLN A 85 -15.26 -9.84 -11.43
CA GLN A 85 -16.24 -9.32 -10.50
C GLN A 85 -15.62 -9.22 -9.12
N PHE A 86 -15.89 -8.11 -8.43
CA PHE A 86 -15.43 -7.89 -7.07
C PHE A 86 -16.45 -7.12 -6.25
N ASN A 87 -16.41 -7.28 -4.94
CA ASN A 87 -17.29 -6.54 -4.05
C ASN A 87 -16.51 -5.38 -3.41
N ALA A 88 -16.89 -4.14 -3.74
CA ALA A 88 -16.36 -2.96 -3.10
C ALA A 88 -17.02 -2.78 -1.73
N ILE A 89 -16.22 -2.86 -0.68
CA ILE A 89 -16.66 -2.58 0.68
C ILE A 89 -16.22 -1.17 1.01
N CYS A 90 -17.14 -0.22 1.10
CA CYS A 90 -16.83 1.04 1.73
C CYS A 90 -16.57 0.78 3.21
N SER A 91 -15.34 0.87 3.62
CA SER A 91 -15.08 1.08 5.02
C SER A 91 -15.40 2.55 5.34
N ASP A 92 -16.62 2.80 5.78
CA ASP A 92 -16.96 4.01 6.55
C ASP A 92 -16.18 4.03 7.89
N ASP A 93 -15.56 2.94 8.19
CA ASP A 93 -14.61 2.70 9.25
C ASP A 93 -13.27 3.32 8.86
N GLY A 94 -13.03 4.55 9.13
CA GLY A 94 -11.75 5.24 8.92
C GLY A 94 -10.47 4.41 8.98
N LEU A 95 -9.35 5.03 9.19
CA LEU A 95 -8.07 4.32 9.33
C LEU A 95 -8.17 3.20 10.39
N ARG A 96 -7.81 1.98 10.00
CA ARG A 96 -7.64 0.82 10.89
C ARG A 96 -6.18 0.44 10.93
N VAL A 97 -5.69 0.13 12.14
CA VAL A 97 -4.34 -0.38 12.37
C VAL A 97 -4.43 -1.66 13.20
N GLU A 98 -3.86 -2.73 12.70
CA GLU A 98 -3.90 -4.07 13.29
C GLU A 98 -2.52 -4.70 13.29
N ARG A 99 -2.35 -5.81 14.05
CA ARG A 99 -1.13 -6.61 14.10
C ARG A 99 0.14 -5.77 14.30
N VAL A 100 0.08 -4.84 15.25
CA VAL A 100 1.24 -4.03 15.60
C VAL A 100 2.25 -4.90 16.34
N LEU A 101 3.48 -4.92 15.86
CA LEU A 101 4.59 -5.61 16.51
C LEU A 101 5.91 -4.92 16.14
N ASN A 102 6.96 -5.22 16.88
CA ASN A 102 8.32 -4.89 16.45
C ASN A 102 9.13 -6.18 16.25
N TYR A 103 9.97 -6.21 15.22
CA TYR A 103 10.79 -7.36 14.89
C TYR A 103 12.22 -6.95 14.51
N PRO A 104 13.23 -7.61 15.07
CA PRO A 104 13.16 -8.61 16.14
C PRO A 104 12.70 -8.02 17.47
N ASN A 105 12.10 -8.86 18.32
CA ASN A 105 11.76 -8.55 19.72
C ASN A 105 11.88 -9.84 20.57
N PRO A 106 12.85 -9.96 21.48
CA PRO A 106 13.86 -8.98 21.88
C PRO A 106 14.90 -8.63 20.80
N PHE A 107 15.53 -7.45 20.90
CA PHE A 107 16.60 -7.03 19.99
C PHE A 107 17.84 -6.51 20.72
N VAL A 108 18.96 -6.41 19.98
CA VAL A 108 20.27 -5.96 20.51
C VAL A 108 20.73 -4.66 19.82
N SER A 109 20.59 -4.58 18.52
CA SER A 109 21.15 -3.49 17.70
C SER A 109 20.09 -2.62 17.05
N TYR A 110 19.02 -3.20 16.55
CA TYR A 110 17.91 -2.51 15.92
C TYR A 110 16.64 -3.35 15.95
N THR A 111 15.51 -2.71 15.74
CA THR A 111 14.20 -3.33 15.52
C THR A 111 13.41 -2.53 14.51
N GLU A 112 12.50 -3.19 13.81
CA GLU A 112 11.58 -2.58 12.86
C GLU A 112 10.17 -2.62 13.44
N PHE A 113 9.40 -1.54 13.29
CA PHE A 113 8.00 -1.52 13.70
C PHE A 113 7.11 -1.90 12.53
N TRP A 114 6.36 -2.98 12.69
CA TRP A 114 5.47 -3.53 11.68
C TRP A 114 4.02 -3.36 12.11
N PHE A 115 3.18 -2.99 11.18
CA PHE A 115 1.74 -2.93 11.39
C PHE A 115 0.97 -3.09 10.09
N ASN A 116 -0.24 -3.66 10.18
CA ASN A 116 -1.18 -3.69 9.07
C ASN A 116 -2.09 -2.47 9.15
N HIS A 117 -2.48 -1.96 7.98
CA HIS A 117 -3.43 -0.86 7.83
C HIS A 117 -4.35 -1.10 6.62
N ASN A 118 -5.47 -0.39 6.55
CA ASN A 118 -6.46 -0.54 5.48
C ASN A 118 -6.39 0.57 4.40
N MET A 119 -5.28 1.33 4.35
CA MET A 119 -5.11 2.46 3.41
C MET A 119 -3.84 2.30 2.57
N PRO A 120 -3.78 1.31 1.63
CA PRO A 120 -2.66 1.19 0.70
C PRO A 120 -2.63 2.39 -0.25
N PHE A 121 -1.44 2.76 -0.74
CA PHE A 121 -1.19 3.89 -1.65
C PHE A 121 -1.54 5.28 -1.08
N GLU A 122 -1.94 5.37 0.18
CA GLU A 122 -2.17 6.64 0.84
C GLU A 122 -1.01 7.00 1.75
N PRO A 123 -0.59 8.28 1.79
CA PRO A 123 0.44 8.71 2.72
C PRO A 123 -0.12 8.71 4.15
N LEU A 124 0.60 8.00 5.02
CA LEU A 124 0.30 7.89 6.45
C LEU A 124 1.40 8.57 7.26
N ASP A 125 1.03 9.48 8.15
CA ASP A 125 1.93 10.02 9.15
C ASP A 125 2.02 9.04 10.31
N VAL A 126 3.20 8.51 10.55
CA VAL A 126 3.46 7.53 11.62
C VAL A 126 4.36 8.13 12.67
N GLN A 127 3.94 8.03 13.92
CA GLN A 127 4.74 8.41 15.08
C GLN A 127 4.91 7.20 16.01
N VAL A 128 6.14 6.86 16.32
CA VAL A 128 6.48 5.87 17.34
C VAL A 128 7.12 6.58 18.53
N GLN A 129 6.50 6.46 19.68
CA GLN A 129 7.04 6.98 20.95
C GLN A 129 7.45 5.80 21.84
N ILE A 130 8.72 5.72 22.19
CA ILE A 130 9.26 4.71 23.09
C ILE A 130 9.29 5.29 24.51
N LEU A 131 8.73 4.54 25.45
CA LEU A 131 8.57 4.94 26.83
C LEU A 131 9.16 3.89 27.77
N THR A 132 9.68 4.33 28.90
CA THR A 132 9.96 3.41 30.00
C THR A 132 8.64 2.85 30.57
N VAL A 133 8.70 1.78 31.36
CA VAL A 133 7.52 1.23 32.05
C VAL A 133 6.89 2.24 33.03
N ALA A 134 7.63 3.24 33.45
CA ALA A 134 7.14 4.35 34.30
C ALA A 134 6.52 5.49 33.48
N GLY A 135 6.42 5.36 32.15
CA GLY A 135 5.81 6.34 31.24
C GLY A 135 6.73 7.50 30.83
N LYS A 136 8.03 7.46 31.18
CA LYS A 136 8.98 8.49 30.74
C LYS A 136 9.31 8.28 29.25
N LEU A 137 9.15 9.33 28.44
CA LEU A 137 9.52 9.33 27.02
C LEU A 137 11.04 9.18 26.86
N VAL A 138 11.45 8.29 25.98
CA VAL A 138 12.85 7.98 25.64
C VAL A 138 13.18 8.42 24.24
N LYS A 139 12.30 8.12 23.28
CA LYS A 139 12.50 8.40 21.84
C LYS A 139 11.19 8.71 21.16
N THR A 140 11.22 9.65 20.22
CA THR A 140 10.13 9.87 19.26
C THR A 140 10.66 9.73 17.85
N ILE A 141 10.03 8.87 17.07
CA ILE A 141 10.29 8.68 15.64
C ILE A 141 9.06 9.17 14.89
N ASN A 142 9.24 10.10 13.96
CA ASN A 142 8.19 10.58 13.08
C ASN A 142 8.61 10.26 11.63
N GLN A 143 7.74 9.61 10.91
CA GLN A 143 7.99 9.23 9.52
C GLN A 143 6.68 9.23 8.74
N GLN A 144 6.70 9.73 7.52
CA GLN A 144 5.61 9.53 6.58
C GLN A 144 5.91 8.30 5.74
N VAL A 145 4.94 7.42 5.57
CA VAL A 145 5.05 6.17 4.80
C VAL A 145 3.93 6.08 3.78
N THR A 146 4.22 5.51 2.63
CA THR A 146 3.23 5.17 1.61
C THR A 146 3.54 3.75 1.14
N THR A 147 2.69 2.80 1.47
CA THR A 147 2.90 1.39 1.14
C THR A 147 2.02 0.97 -0.04
N GLU A 148 2.54 0.09 -0.89
CA GLU A 148 1.76 -0.50 -1.99
C GLU A 148 0.74 -1.54 -1.50
N GLY A 149 0.94 -2.08 -0.31
CA GLY A 149 0.10 -3.09 0.33
C GLY A 149 -0.39 -2.65 1.71
N PHE A 150 -0.98 -3.61 2.42
CA PHE A 150 -1.58 -3.39 3.74
C PHE A 150 -0.59 -3.50 4.91
N LEU A 151 0.68 -3.77 4.66
CA LEU A 151 1.71 -3.99 5.67
C LEU A 151 2.81 -2.95 5.54
N CYS A 152 3.04 -2.18 6.62
CA CYS A 152 4.17 -1.27 6.77
C CYS A 152 5.30 -1.94 7.56
N ARG A 153 6.57 -1.79 7.09
CA ARG A 153 7.81 -2.27 7.73
C ARG A 153 8.94 -1.24 7.69
N GLU A 154 8.65 -0.02 7.32
CA GLU A 154 9.66 0.97 6.94
C GLU A 154 10.26 1.73 8.13
N ILE A 155 9.74 1.52 9.35
CA ILE A 155 10.13 2.29 10.52
C ILE A 155 11.15 1.51 11.33
N ILE A 156 12.38 2.00 11.36
CA ILE A 156 13.52 1.34 12.01
C ILE A 156 13.97 2.16 13.22
N TRP A 157 14.37 1.47 14.28
CA TRP A 157 14.96 2.08 15.46
C TRP A 157 16.20 1.31 15.92
N ASP A 158 17.27 2.05 16.19
CA ASP A 158 18.60 1.56 16.57
C ASP A 158 18.83 1.44 18.11
N GLY A 159 17.78 1.60 18.91
CA GLY A 159 17.88 1.53 20.38
C GLY A 159 18.54 2.74 21.03
N ARG A 160 18.57 3.90 20.37
CA ARG A 160 19.10 5.14 20.92
C ARG A 160 17.98 6.13 21.28
N ASP A 161 18.22 6.94 22.27
CA ASP A 161 17.33 8.03 22.66
C ASP A 161 17.39 9.23 21.69
N ASP A 162 16.69 10.31 21.99
CA ASP A 162 16.70 11.53 21.17
C ASP A 162 18.03 12.28 21.19
N PHE A 163 18.92 11.97 22.15
CA PHE A 163 20.26 12.56 22.26
C PHE A 163 21.33 11.71 21.56
N GLY A 164 20.99 10.51 21.08
CA GLY A 164 21.89 9.58 20.43
C GLY A 164 22.56 8.57 21.37
N ASP A 165 22.22 8.59 22.65
CA ASP A 165 22.76 7.67 23.64
C ASP A 165 22.03 6.33 23.60
N LYS A 166 22.78 5.22 23.73
CA LYS A 166 22.17 3.89 23.85
C LYS A 166 21.37 3.78 25.13
N ILE A 167 20.14 3.33 25.03
CA ILE A 167 19.31 3.10 26.20
C ILE A 167 19.65 1.75 26.85
N GLY A 168 19.37 1.62 28.15
CA GLY A 168 19.69 0.42 28.91
C GLY A 168 18.89 -0.81 28.47
N LYS A 169 19.44 -1.99 28.75
CA LYS A 169 18.73 -3.25 28.60
C LYS A 169 17.51 -3.28 29.49
N GLY A 170 16.42 -3.82 29.00
CA GLY A 170 15.18 -3.88 29.78
C GLY A 170 13.91 -3.93 28.94
N VAL A 171 12.80 -3.76 29.64
CA VAL A 171 11.46 -3.74 29.06
C VAL A 171 11.00 -2.30 28.91
N TYR A 172 10.47 -2.01 27.73
CA TYR A 172 9.92 -0.70 27.34
C TYR A 172 8.52 -0.90 26.77
N VAL A 173 7.78 0.18 26.65
CA VAL A 173 6.49 0.24 25.96
C VAL A 173 6.65 1.21 24.81
N TYR A 174 6.11 0.89 23.65
CA TYR A 174 5.99 1.88 22.60
C TYR A 174 4.53 2.15 22.27
N LYS A 175 4.29 3.41 21.91
CA LYS A 175 3.04 3.91 21.40
C LYS A 175 3.21 4.16 19.91
N LEU A 176 2.46 3.43 19.10
CA LEU A 176 2.35 3.67 17.66
C LEU A 176 1.10 4.54 17.43
N LYS A 177 1.28 5.69 16.81
CA LYS A 177 0.20 6.54 16.32
C LYS A 177 0.31 6.63 14.80
N VAL A 178 -0.75 6.25 14.11
CA VAL A 178 -0.86 6.35 12.65
C VAL A 178 -1.98 7.32 12.34
N ARG A 179 -1.74 8.25 11.42
CA ARG A 179 -2.71 9.25 10.97
C ARG A 179 -2.78 9.23 9.45
N SER A 180 -3.97 9.12 8.90
CA SER A 180 -4.20 9.36 7.46
C SER A 180 -4.09 10.86 7.16
N THR A 181 -3.26 11.21 6.19
CA THR A 181 -3.13 12.62 5.75
C THR A 181 -4.36 13.06 4.95
N THR A 182 -5.07 12.12 4.32
CA THR A 182 -6.26 12.37 3.50
C THR A 182 -7.50 12.64 4.36
N THR A 183 -7.75 11.77 5.36
CA THR A 183 -8.96 11.85 6.20
C THR A 183 -8.74 12.59 7.52
N GLY A 184 -7.49 12.77 7.94
CA GLY A 184 -7.11 13.32 9.23
C GLY A 184 -7.38 12.39 10.43
N LYS A 185 -8.03 11.25 10.21
CA LYS A 185 -8.30 10.25 11.25
C LYS A 185 -7.01 9.61 11.74
N SER A 186 -6.94 9.30 13.03
CA SER A 186 -5.77 8.65 13.63
C SER A 186 -6.15 7.48 14.53
N VAL A 187 -5.24 6.50 14.61
CA VAL A 187 -5.33 5.32 15.48
C VAL A 187 -4.07 5.24 16.33
N GLU A 188 -4.23 4.87 17.59
CA GLU A 188 -3.12 4.66 18.54
C GLU A 188 -3.15 3.23 19.05
N LYS A 189 -1.97 2.61 19.14
CA LYS A 189 -1.74 1.27 19.69
C LYS A 189 -0.53 1.28 20.60
N TYR A 190 -0.53 0.42 21.60
CA TYR A 190 0.56 0.25 22.57
C TYR A 190 1.02 -1.19 22.55
N GLU A 191 2.33 -1.39 22.50
CA GLU A 191 2.94 -2.70 22.55
C GLU A 191 4.23 -2.68 23.37
N LYS A 192 4.68 -3.87 23.78
CA LYS A 192 5.88 -4.07 24.59
C LYS A 192 7.07 -4.38 23.69
N LEU A 193 8.23 -3.80 24.00
CA LEU A 193 9.51 -4.16 23.40
C LEU A 193 10.56 -4.48 24.47
N VAL A 194 11.54 -5.30 24.09
CA VAL A 194 12.60 -5.75 25.00
C VAL A 194 13.95 -5.53 24.33
N ILE A 195 14.88 -4.90 25.07
CA ILE A 195 16.28 -4.69 24.69
C ILE A 195 17.18 -5.62 25.50
N LEU A 196 18.10 -6.32 24.82
CA LEU A 196 19.07 -7.27 25.40
C LEU A 196 20.46 -6.68 25.54
#